data_234cf57f792f0a068373f2f53d0177f7
#
_entry.id   234cf57f792f0a068373f2f53d0177f7
#
_cell.length_a   1.000
_cell.length_b   1.000
_cell.length_c   1.000
_cell.angle_alpha   90.00
_cell.angle_beta   90.00
_cell.angle_gamma   90.00
#
_symmetry.space_group_name_H-M   'P 1'
#
loop_
_entity.id
_entity.type
_entity.pdbx_description
1 polymer ?
#
loop_
_entity_poly.entity_id
_entity_poly.type
_entity_poly.pdbx_seq_one_letter_code
_entity_poly.pdbx_strand_id
1 'polypeptide(L)'
;MKIFSKELVVSLLTVTVSGFMGITNANAQEFTVQGDLVSSYVWRGMYQTGASFQPILAFSVGGFSLTAWGSTDFDGYASTEGMANKEIDLTAAYTFGESGLTLSVADLWWAGQGRGKYFNFKSHETAHHFEAGLAYTLPVEKFPLSIAWYTMFAGMDKKLNDKGEEKQNYSSYVEF
;
A
#
# COMPACT_ATOMS: atom_id res chain seq x y z
N MET A 1 -2.97 38.70 -12.40
CA MET A 1 -2.16 37.53 -12.73
C MET A 1 -2.79 36.35 -11.99
N LYS A 2 -3.66 35.57 -12.65
CA LYS A 2 -4.36 34.43 -12.05
C LYS A 2 -3.44 33.23 -12.11
N ILE A 3 -3.00 32.76 -10.95
CA ILE A 3 -2.28 31.49 -10.80
C ILE A 3 -3.34 30.41 -10.92
N PHE A 4 -3.40 29.75 -12.06
CA PHE A 4 -4.17 28.53 -12.23
C PHE A 4 -3.43 27.41 -11.47
N SER A 5 -3.94 27.03 -10.32
CA SER A 5 -3.62 25.74 -9.74
C SER A 5 -4.15 24.67 -10.70
N LYS A 6 -3.26 23.99 -11.40
CA LYS A 6 -3.62 22.79 -12.15
C LYS A 6 -3.87 21.70 -11.12
N GLU A 7 -5.12 21.59 -10.68
CA GLU A 7 -5.56 20.37 -10.04
C GLU A 7 -5.43 19.25 -11.08
N LEU A 8 -4.54 18.34 -10.80
CA LEU A 8 -4.32 17.15 -11.60
C LEU A 8 -5.56 16.28 -11.44
N VAL A 9 -6.48 16.34 -12.40
CA VAL A 9 -7.62 15.43 -12.46
C VAL A 9 -7.05 14.05 -12.79
N VAL A 10 -6.88 13.25 -11.76
CA VAL A 10 -6.56 11.82 -11.94
C VAL A 10 -7.80 11.17 -12.52
N SER A 11 -7.78 10.91 -13.82
CA SER A 11 -8.83 10.11 -14.47
C SER A 11 -8.60 8.66 -14.06
N LEU A 12 -9.33 8.20 -13.06
CA LEU A 12 -9.31 6.83 -12.58
C LEU A 12 -10.32 6.02 -13.37
N LEU A 13 -9.88 5.10 -14.22
CA LEU A 13 -10.73 4.06 -14.77
C LEU A 13 -10.63 2.84 -13.84
N THR A 14 -11.58 2.72 -12.94
CA THR A 14 -11.68 1.56 -12.04
C THR A 14 -12.64 0.53 -12.65
N VAL A 15 -12.15 -0.68 -12.88
CA VAL A 15 -12.98 -1.83 -13.24
C VAL A 15 -13.05 -2.75 -12.02
N THR A 16 -14.17 -2.70 -11.31
CA THR A 16 -14.41 -3.56 -10.14
C THR A 16 -15.29 -4.73 -10.53
N VAL A 17 -14.81 -5.94 -10.32
CA VAL A 17 -15.61 -7.17 -10.44
C VAL A 17 -15.81 -7.73 -9.05
N SER A 18 -16.96 -7.43 -8.44
CA SER A 18 -17.31 -7.99 -7.12
C SER A 18 -18.07 -9.30 -7.32
N GLY A 19 -17.45 -10.40 -6.92
CA GLY A 19 -18.09 -11.71 -6.89
C GLY A 19 -18.81 -11.93 -5.57
N PHE A 20 -20.14 -11.75 -5.54
CA PHE A 20 -20.96 -12.14 -4.40
C PHE A 20 -21.14 -13.68 -4.42
N MET A 21 -20.43 -14.42 -3.60
CA MET A 21 -20.87 -15.76 -3.20
C MET A 21 -21.85 -15.59 -2.06
N GLY A 22 -23.14 -15.59 -2.40
CA GLY A 22 -24.22 -15.46 -1.44
C GLY A 22 -24.21 -16.60 -0.42
N ILE A 23 -23.79 -16.30 0.79
CA ILE A 23 -24.09 -17.11 1.99
C ILE A 23 -24.73 -16.14 2.96
N THR A 24 -26.01 -16.34 3.21
CA THR A 24 -26.82 -15.62 4.19
C THR A 24 -26.45 -16.03 5.61
N ASN A 25 -25.32 -15.55 6.13
CA ASN A 25 -24.96 -15.66 7.54
C ASN A 25 -24.10 -14.45 7.93
N ALA A 26 -24.11 -14.09 9.20
CA ALA A 26 -23.44 -12.92 9.80
C ALA A 26 -21.90 -12.86 9.66
N ASN A 27 -21.31 -13.73 8.87
CA ASN A 27 -19.88 -13.77 8.48
C ASN A 27 -19.79 -13.88 6.94
N ALA A 28 -20.39 -12.94 6.21
CA ALA A 28 -20.25 -12.91 4.77
C ALA A 28 -18.77 -12.80 4.38
N GLN A 29 -18.29 -13.75 3.59
CA GLN A 29 -16.99 -13.70 2.97
C GLN A 29 -17.12 -12.84 1.71
N GLU A 30 -16.19 -11.92 1.53
CA GLU A 30 -16.16 -11.06 0.36
C GLU A 30 -14.83 -11.23 -0.38
N PHE A 31 -14.91 -11.34 -1.71
CA PHE A 31 -13.76 -11.31 -2.60
C PHE A 31 -13.89 -10.10 -3.51
N THR A 32 -12.83 -9.33 -3.61
CA THR A 32 -12.72 -8.19 -4.52
C THR A 32 -11.60 -8.42 -5.50
N VAL A 33 -11.87 -8.22 -6.79
CA VAL A 33 -10.89 -8.15 -7.86
C VAL A 33 -11.07 -6.82 -8.55
N GLN A 34 -10.03 -6.00 -8.57
CA GLN A 34 -10.05 -4.65 -9.11
C GLN A 34 -8.78 -4.40 -9.92
N GLY A 35 -8.85 -3.52 -10.92
CA GLY A 35 -7.69 -3.05 -11.65
C GLY A 35 -7.85 -1.58 -11.98
N ASP A 36 -6.89 -0.78 -11.58
CA ASP A 36 -6.88 0.66 -11.78
C ASP A 36 -5.84 1.06 -12.83
N LEU A 37 -6.21 1.98 -13.71
CA LEU A 37 -5.31 2.68 -14.60
C LEU A 37 -5.14 4.10 -14.09
N VAL A 38 -3.95 4.45 -13.66
CA VAL A 38 -3.64 5.76 -13.10
C VAL A 38 -2.65 6.51 -13.99
N SER A 39 -2.80 7.81 -14.11
CA SER A 39 -1.87 8.65 -14.88
C SER A 39 -0.53 8.87 -14.19
N SER A 40 -0.52 8.73 -12.85
CA SER A 40 0.68 8.74 -12.03
C SER A 40 0.42 8.05 -10.72
N TYR A 41 1.42 7.37 -10.20
CA TYR A 41 1.39 6.77 -8.88
C TYR A 41 2.11 7.68 -7.89
N VAL A 42 1.38 8.13 -6.88
CA VAL A 42 1.89 8.92 -5.75
C VAL A 42 1.58 8.20 -4.46
N TRP A 43 2.59 7.96 -3.64
CA TRP A 43 2.46 7.30 -2.35
C TRP A 43 2.96 8.21 -1.24
N ARG A 44 2.13 8.49 -0.24
CA ARG A 44 2.43 9.37 0.90
C ARG A 44 3.01 10.73 0.47
N GLY A 45 2.44 11.32 -0.58
CA GLY A 45 2.88 12.60 -1.12
C GLY A 45 4.14 12.56 -1.98
N MET A 46 4.75 11.39 -2.17
CA MET A 46 5.92 11.21 -3.01
C MET A 46 5.55 10.56 -4.34
N TYR A 47 6.01 11.15 -5.44
CA TYR A 47 5.86 10.58 -6.76
C TYR A 47 6.69 9.28 -6.87
N GLN A 48 6.04 8.21 -7.27
CA GLN A 48 6.65 6.89 -7.44
C GLN A 48 6.90 6.60 -8.91
N THR A 49 5.83 6.57 -9.72
CA THR A 49 5.90 6.24 -11.14
C THR A 49 4.92 7.06 -11.96
N GLY A 50 5.08 7.04 -13.29
CA GLY A 50 4.14 7.60 -14.26
C GLY A 50 2.86 6.78 -14.39
N ALA A 51 2.34 6.71 -15.62
CA ALA A 51 1.14 5.94 -15.91
C ALA A 51 1.33 4.47 -15.54
N SER A 52 0.41 3.95 -14.73
CA SER A 52 0.57 2.62 -14.12
C SER A 52 -0.73 1.84 -14.12
N PHE A 53 -0.61 0.51 -14.16
CA PHE A 53 -1.69 -0.42 -13.88
C PHE A 53 -1.53 -0.96 -12.46
N GLN A 54 -2.62 -0.89 -11.68
CA GLN A 54 -2.63 -1.25 -10.26
C GLN A 54 -3.73 -2.28 -9.97
N PRO A 55 -3.41 -3.59 -10.06
CA PRO A 55 -4.35 -4.64 -9.70
C PRO A 55 -4.50 -4.79 -8.19
N ILE A 56 -5.71 -5.16 -7.76
CA ILE A 56 -6.07 -5.46 -6.37
C ILE A 56 -6.78 -6.81 -6.33
N LEU A 57 -6.38 -7.65 -5.40
CA LEU A 57 -7.11 -8.83 -4.99
C LEU A 57 -7.29 -8.77 -3.48
N ALA A 58 -8.53 -8.75 -3.01
CA ALA A 58 -8.82 -8.70 -1.60
C ALA A 58 -9.79 -9.79 -1.17
N PHE A 59 -9.63 -10.24 0.06
CA PHE A 59 -10.52 -11.16 0.76
C PHE A 59 -10.83 -10.59 2.13
N SER A 60 -12.10 -10.61 2.53
CA SER A 60 -12.50 -10.22 3.87
C SER A 60 -13.52 -11.17 4.47
N VAL A 61 -13.46 -11.31 5.79
CA VAL A 61 -14.43 -12.08 6.58
C VAL A 61 -14.47 -11.55 8.01
N GLY A 62 -15.64 -11.18 8.48
CA GLY A 62 -15.77 -10.51 9.79
C GLY A 62 -14.93 -9.23 9.81
N GLY A 63 -14.10 -9.08 10.84
CA GLY A 63 -13.16 -7.93 10.92
C GLY A 63 -11.82 -8.16 10.20
N PHE A 64 -11.55 -9.36 9.69
CA PHE A 64 -10.27 -9.71 9.06
C PHE A 64 -10.28 -9.40 7.57
N SER A 65 -9.15 -8.91 7.05
CA SER A 65 -8.93 -8.73 5.62
C SER A 65 -7.51 -9.11 5.21
N LEU A 66 -7.39 -9.62 3.98
CA LEU A 66 -6.13 -9.83 3.27
C LEU A 66 -6.23 -9.11 1.94
N THR A 67 -5.21 -8.35 1.60
CA THR A 67 -5.13 -7.62 0.33
C THR A 67 -3.79 -7.88 -0.32
N ALA A 68 -3.82 -8.25 -1.59
CA ALA A 68 -2.68 -8.18 -2.49
C ALA A 68 -2.91 -7.03 -3.46
N TRP A 69 -2.04 -6.05 -3.41
CA TRP A 69 -2.02 -4.91 -4.32
C TRP A 69 -0.74 -4.94 -5.13
N GLY A 70 -0.77 -4.42 -6.33
CA GLY A 70 0.42 -4.30 -7.15
C GLY A 70 0.40 -3.03 -7.97
N SER A 71 1.57 -2.64 -8.46
CA SER A 71 1.72 -1.55 -9.43
C SER A 71 2.77 -1.92 -10.47
N THR A 72 2.50 -1.60 -11.72
CA THR A 72 3.50 -1.66 -12.79
C THR A 72 3.31 -0.47 -13.71
N ASP A 73 4.37 0.31 -13.91
CA ASP A 73 4.34 1.45 -14.82
C ASP A 73 4.48 1.00 -16.28
N PHE A 74 4.05 1.88 -17.21
CA PHE A 74 4.11 1.63 -18.65
C PHE A 74 5.32 2.27 -19.31
N ASP A 75 5.94 3.25 -18.68
CA ASP A 75 6.98 4.07 -19.27
C ASP A 75 8.40 3.79 -18.73
N GLY A 76 8.50 2.97 -17.66
CA GLY A 76 9.77 2.64 -17.04
C GLY A 76 10.49 3.84 -16.42
N TYR A 77 9.78 4.93 -16.17
CA TYR A 77 10.37 6.19 -15.72
C TYR A 77 11.16 6.10 -14.44
N ALA A 78 10.73 5.26 -13.51
CA ALA A 78 11.40 5.07 -12.21
C ALA A 78 12.50 3.99 -12.26
N SER A 79 12.70 3.35 -13.40
CA SER A 79 13.70 2.28 -13.57
C SER A 79 15.02 2.85 -14.08
N THR A 80 16.10 2.60 -13.36
CA THR A 80 17.47 2.93 -13.82
C THR A 80 17.96 2.03 -14.95
N GLU A 81 17.23 0.95 -15.25
CA GLU A 81 17.61 -0.08 -16.25
C GLU A 81 16.59 -0.21 -17.38
N GLY A 82 15.62 0.72 -17.52
CA GLY A 82 14.57 0.64 -18.55
C GLY A 82 13.55 -0.46 -18.33
N MET A 83 13.53 -1.10 -17.15
CA MET A 83 12.49 -2.03 -16.74
C MET A 83 11.40 -1.30 -15.99
N ALA A 84 10.14 -1.69 -16.22
CA ALA A 84 9.01 -1.14 -15.50
C ALA A 84 9.22 -1.31 -13.99
N ASN A 85 9.03 -0.24 -13.23
CA ASN A 85 9.03 -0.32 -11.77
C ASN A 85 7.80 -1.12 -11.34
N LYS A 86 8.01 -2.10 -10.49
CA LYS A 86 6.97 -3.00 -10.01
C LYS A 86 6.93 -2.98 -8.51
N GLU A 87 5.72 -2.97 -7.99
CA GLU A 87 5.46 -3.05 -6.56
C GLU A 87 4.44 -4.17 -6.32
N ILE A 88 4.63 -4.91 -5.25
CA ILE A 88 3.69 -5.92 -4.76
C ILE A 88 3.60 -5.76 -3.27
N ASP A 89 2.41 -5.45 -2.78
CA ASP A 89 2.12 -5.27 -1.38
C ASP A 89 1.13 -6.33 -0.91
N LEU A 90 1.46 -6.99 0.17
CA LEU A 90 0.59 -7.93 0.85
C LEU A 90 0.23 -7.39 2.22
N THR A 91 -1.03 -7.11 2.45
CA THR A 91 -1.51 -6.54 3.72
C THR A 91 -2.50 -7.48 4.39
N ALA A 92 -2.28 -7.76 5.67
CA ALA A 92 -3.26 -8.36 6.56
C ALA A 92 -3.72 -7.31 7.56
N ALA A 93 -5.05 -7.19 7.76
CA ALA A 93 -5.60 -6.24 8.71
C ALA A 93 -6.75 -6.86 9.52
N TYR A 94 -7.00 -6.29 10.69
CA TYR A 94 -8.13 -6.65 11.54
C TYR A 94 -8.78 -5.40 12.13
N THR A 95 -10.07 -5.23 11.83
CA THR A 95 -10.91 -4.17 12.39
C THR A 95 -11.73 -4.72 13.55
N PHE A 96 -11.66 -4.09 14.70
CA PHE A 96 -12.29 -4.53 15.95
C PHE A 96 -13.77 -4.11 16.02
N GLY A 97 -14.62 -4.89 15.36
CA GLY A 97 -16.07 -4.64 15.35
C GLY A 97 -16.39 -3.20 14.93
N GLU A 98 -17.29 -2.55 15.68
CA GLU A 98 -17.70 -1.17 15.45
C GLU A 98 -16.82 -0.13 16.17
N SER A 99 -15.70 -0.54 16.75
CA SER A 99 -14.82 0.36 17.52
C SER A 99 -14.13 1.43 16.68
N GLY A 100 -14.05 1.23 15.36
CA GLY A 100 -13.27 2.07 14.45
C GLY A 100 -11.76 1.80 14.50
N LEU A 101 -11.29 0.89 15.36
CA LEU A 101 -9.88 0.55 15.49
C LEU A 101 -9.50 -0.54 14.50
N THR A 102 -8.38 -0.35 13.79
CA THR A 102 -7.80 -1.31 12.85
C THR A 102 -6.31 -1.47 13.12
N LEU A 103 -5.86 -2.72 13.19
CA LEU A 103 -4.44 -3.09 13.17
C LEU A 103 -4.10 -3.70 11.83
N SER A 104 -2.91 -3.43 11.31
CA SER A 104 -2.43 -4.02 10.07
C SER A 104 -0.94 -4.38 10.12
N VAL A 105 -0.58 -5.34 9.28
CA VAL A 105 0.80 -5.66 8.94
C VAL A 105 0.86 -5.78 7.42
N ALA A 106 1.86 -5.14 6.81
CA ALA A 106 2.08 -5.17 5.38
C ALA A 106 3.52 -5.59 5.05
N ASP A 107 3.66 -6.31 3.95
CA ASP A 107 4.90 -6.56 3.24
C ASP A 107 4.85 -5.75 1.95
N LEU A 108 5.67 -4.72 1.87
CA LEU A 108 5.81 -3.84 0.71
C LEU A 108 7.08 -4.21 -0.04
N TRP A 109 6.95 -4.64 -1.29
CA TRP A 109 8.09 -5.05 -2.09
C TRP A 109 8.20 -4.22 -3.37
N TRP A 110 9.34 -3.55 -3.55
CA TRP A 110 9.66 -2.78 -4.75
C TRP A 110 10.69 -3.49 -5.63
N ALA A 111 10.31 -3.83 -6.87
CA ALA A 111 11.24 -4.26 -7.89
C ALA A 111 11.86 -3.05 -8.58
N GLY A 112 13.10 -3.18 -8.94
CA GLY A 112 13.91 -2.11 -9.50
C GLY A 112 15.14 -1.87 -8.64
N GLN A 113 15.99 -0.93 -9.01
CA GLN A 113 17.22 -0.60 -8.28
C GLN A 113 18.18 -1.78 -8.05
N GLY A 114 18.20 -2.80 -8.95
CA GLY A 114 19.08 -3.94 -8.85
C GLY A 114 18.74 -4.98 -7.76
N ARG A 115 17.59 -4.84 -7.07
CA ARG A 115 17.15 -5.74 -5.99
C ARG A 115 15.88 -6.48 -6.41
N GLY A 116 15.99 -7.41 -7.34
CA GLY A 116 14.88 -7.83 -8.16
C GLY A 116 14.21 -9.17 -7.86
N LYS A 117 14.51 -9.85 -6.75
CA LYS A 117 13.86 -11.15 -6.49
C LYS A 117 12.89 -11.05 -5.33
N TYR A 118 11.59 -11.24 -5.63
CA TYR A 118 10.53 -11.25 -4.62
C TYR A 118 10.82 -12.20 -3.45
N PHE A 119 11.31 -13.41 -3.70
CA PHE A 119 11.62 -14.39 -2.64
C PHE A 119 13.00 -14.22 -1.99
N ASN A 120 13.61 -13.03 -2.08
CA ASN A 120 14.85 -12.74 -1.37
C ASN A 120 14.55 -12.01 -0.05
N PHE A 121 14.46 -12.75 1.05
CA PHE A 121 14.24 -12.22 2.41
C PHE A 121 15.53 -12.11 3.23
N LYS A 122 16.71 -12.21 2.59
CA LYS A 122 17.98 -12.08 3.31
C LYS A 122 18.17 -10.66 3.80
N SER A 123 18.56 -10.51 5.06
CA SER A 123 18.92 -9.21 5.63
C SER A 123 19.97 -8.52 4.77
N HIS A 124 19.84 -7.22 4.54
CA HIS A 124 20.70 -6.36 3.71
C HIS A 124 20.64 -6.60 2.17
N GLU A 125 19.95 -7.63 1.69
CA GLU A 125 19.77 -7.93 0.27
C GLU A 125 18.31 -7.83 -0.17
N THR A 126 17.37 -7.85 0.77
CA THR A 126 15.94 -7.81 0.49
C THR A 126 15.49 -6.44 -0.03
N ALA A 127 14.46 -6.44 -0.87
CA ALA A 127 13.72 -5.22 -1.24
C ALA A 127 12.37 -5.09 -0.50
N HIS A 128 12.11 -6.00 0.45
CA HIS A 128 10.92 -5.96 1.27
C HIS A 128 11.02 -4.93 2.39
N HIS A 129 9.91 -4.25 2.66
CA HIS A 129 9.71 -3.39 3.81
C HIS A 129 8.51 -3.93 4.58
N PHE A 130 8.71 -4.28 5.84
CA PHE A 130 7.62 -4.75 6.70
C PHE A 130 7.11 -3.61 7.55
N GLU A 131 5.81 -3.31 7.39
CA GLU A 131 5.17 -2.19 8.05
C GLU A 131 4.06 -2.67 8.99
N ALA A 132 3.99 -2.07 10.18
CA ALA A 132 2.87 -2.20 11.10
C ALA A 132 2.03 -0.92 11.03
N GLY A 133 0.71 -1.07 11.04
CA GLY A 133 -0.24 0.03 11.01
C GLY A 133 -1.22 -0.02 12.17
N LEU A 134 -1.55 1.14 12.69
CA LEU A 134 -2.62 1.38 13.65
C LEU A 134 -3.48 2.51 13.11
N ALA A 135 -4.74 2.23 12.83
CA ALA A 135 -5.69 3.24 12.37
C ALA A 135 -6.91 3.29 13.30
N TYR A 136 -7.44 4.50 13.45
CA TYR A 136 -8.67 4.74 14.18
C TYR A 136 -9.58 5.67 13.37
N THR A 137 -10.78 5.20 13.09
CA THR A 137 -11.83 6.00 12.45
C THR A 137 -12.89 6.32 13.50
N LEU A 138 -13.16 7.60 13.70
CA LEU A 138 -14.17 8.03 14.66
C LEU A 138 -15.56 7.52 14.23
N PRO A 139 -16.25 6.70 15.05
CA PRO A 139 -17.53 6.09 14.66
C PRO A 139 -18.68 7.10 14.80
N VAL A 140 -18.55 8.26 14.11
CA VAL A 140 -19.54 9.34 14.11
C VAL A 140 -19.84 9.73 12.66
N GLU A 141 -21.01 9.33 12.15
CA GLU A 141 -21.42 9.54 10.75
C GLU A 141 -21.29 10.97 10.24
N LYS A 142 -21.56 11.96 11.11
CA LYS A 142 -21.54 13.38 10.74
C LYS A 142 -20.15 14.00 10.74
N PHE A 143 -19.15 13.30 11.23
CA PHE A 143 -17.78 13.82 11.33
C PHE A 143 -16.79 12.70 11.00
N PRO A 144 -16.58 12.42 9.70
CA PRO A 144 -15.70 11.35 9.26
C PRO A 144 -14.23 11.76 9.47
N LEU A 145 -13.71 11.55 10.66
CA LEU A 145 -12.32 11.75 10.99
C LEU A 145 -11.65 10.40 11.18
N SER A 146 -10.52 10.19 10.52
CA SER A 146 -9.64 9.07 10.79
C SER A 146 -8.22 9.56 11.04
N ILE A 147 -7.50 8.81 11.86
CA ILE A 147 -6.07 8.97 12.07
C ILE A 147 -5.42 7.62 11.91
N ALA A 148 -4.31 7.57 11.19
CA ALA A 148 -3.53 6.35 11.06
C ALA A 148 -2.04 6.63 11.28
N TRP A 149 -1.37 5.67 11.91
CA TRP A 149 0.07 5.65 12.11
C TRP A 149 0.64 4.35 11.58
N TYR A 150 1.69 4.47 10.79
CA TYR A 150 2.41 3.36 10.19
C TYR A 150 3.88 3.44 10.57
N THR A 151 4.52 2.30 10.77
CA THR A 151 5.96 2.23 11.03
C THR A 151 6.59 1.02 10.38
N MET A 152 7.71 1.23 9.70
CA MET A 152 8.50 0.16 9.09
C MET A 152 9.37 -0.49 10.16
N PHE A 153 9.03 -1.71 10.58
CA PHE A 153 9.69 -2.39 11.69
C PHE A 153 10.78 -3.37 11.26
N ALA A 154 10.82 -3.76 9.98
CA ALA A 154 11.82 -4.69 9.45
C ALA A 154 12.02 -4.49 7.95
N GLY A 155 12.99 -5.21 7.37
CA GLY A 155 13.30 -5.19 5.94
C GLY A 155 14.34 -4.14 5.57
N MET A 156 14.11 -3.45 4.44
CA MET A 156 15.06 -2.55 3.81
C MET A 156 15.13 -1.14 4.42
N ASP A 157 14.21 -0.80 5.32
CA ASP A 157 14.22 0.49 6.01
C ASP A 157 15.41 0.60 6.98
N LYS A 158 16.58 0.95 6.44
CA LYS A 158 17.87 0.97 7.15
C LYS A 158 18.44 2.38 7.21
N LYS A 159 19.19 2.63 8.28
CA LYS A 159 20.07 3.79 8.43
C LYS A 159 21.44 3.36 8.94
N LEU A 160 22.45 4.15 8.65
CA LEU A 160 23.78 3.97 9.25
C LEU A 160 23.80 4.63 10.62
N ASN A 161 24.37 3.94 11.60
CA ASN A 161 24.70 4.54 12.89
C ASN A 161 26.06 5.29 12.83
N ASP A 162 26.47 5.91 13.95
CA ASP A 162 27.71 6.66 14.05
C ASP A 162 28.98 5.81 13.82
N LYS A 163 28.85 4.49 13.85
CA LYS A 163 29.93 3.53 13.56
C LYS A 163 29.90 3.01 12.12
N GLY A 164 28.97 3.49 11.28
CA GLY A 164 28.80 3.02 9.92
C GLY A 164 28.11 1.67 9.80
N GLU A 165 27.47 1.15 10.85
CA GLU A 165 26.73 -0.10 10.84
C GLU A 165 25.26 0.17 10.45
N GLU A 166 24.70 -0.68 9.60
CA GLU A 166 23.26 -0.62 9.25
C GLU A 166 22.39 -1.03 10.42
N LYS A 167 21.39 -0.22 10.72
CA LYS A 167 20.34 -0.48 11.72
C LYS A 167 18.97 -0.16 11.16
N GLN A 168 17.94 -0.81 11.72
CA GLN A 168 16.56 -0.48 11.37
C GLN A 168 16.28 0.99 11.65
N ASN A 169 15.66 1.70 10.70
CA ASN A 169 15.40 3.14 10.81
C ASN A 169 14.07 3.44 11.53
N TYR A 170 13.10 2.52 11.45
CA TYR A 170 11.74 2.70 11.98
C TYR A 170 11.05 3.92 11.39
N SER A 171 11.19 4.12 10.07
CA SER A 171 10.48 5.18 9.35
C SER A 171 8.99 5.10 9.64
N SER A 172 8.42 6.23 10.02
CA SER A 172 7.01 6.30 10.43
C SER A 172 6.28 7.37 9.64
N TYR A 173 4.99 7.12 9.42
CA TYR A 173 4.07 8.01 8.71
C TYR A 173 2.77 8.14 9.48
N VAL A 174 2.24 9.35 9.53
CA VAL A 174 0.95 9.65 10.16
C VAL A 174 0.09 10.38 9.14
N GLU A 175 -1.18 10.00 9.06
CA GLU A 175 -2.18 10.65 8.22
C GLU A 175 -3.47 10.95 9.01
N PHE A 176 -4.20 11.95 8.52
CA PHE A 176 -5.45 12.44 9.10
C PHE A 176 -6.53 12.54 8.03
#